data_62314ffc2300994cf9b6fed3996ce660
#
_entry.id   62314ffc2300994cf9b6fed3996ce660
#
_cell.length_a   1.000
_cell.length_b   1.000
_cell.length_c   1.000
_cell.angle_alpha   90.00
_cell.angle_beta   90.00
_cell.angle_gamma   90.00
#
_symmetry.space_group_name_H-M   'P 1'
#
loop_
_entity.id
_entity.type
_entity.pdbx_description
1 polymer ?
#
loop_
_entity_poly.entity_id
_entity_poly.type
_entity_poly.pdbx_seq_one_letter_code
_entity_poly.pdbx_strand_id
1 'polypeptide(L)'
;KGPKALQGGDWGWMRKEEMPTIFADQIKMQNKGSIIGPFRSGVGFHILKIEDVKGLETVAVTEVNARHILIKPTVILSDDGAKKELNDFIRRIKAGEATFAQLATQYSQDPGSAAQNGELGYQTPDLYVPEFKHQVETLPIGSISEPFKTVHGWHIVEVLDRRQVDRTDSAMKNKAYRILFNRKFNEEAGAWMQELRASAFVEIVDDNDGN
;
A
#
# COMPACT_ATOMS: atom_id res chain seq x y z
N LYS A 1 -26.39 17.90 -34.15
CA LYS A 1 -26.36 18.69 -32.89
C LYS A 1 -26.75 17.76 -31.75
N GLY A 2 -25.96 17.70 -30.68
CA GLY A 2 -26.25 16.88 -29.50
C GLY A 2 -27.41 17.41 -28.67
N PRO A 3 -28.01 16.61 -27.77
CA PRO A 3 -29.20 16.95 -27.01
C PRO A 3 -29.09 18.19 -26.12
N LYS A 4 -27.88 18.66 -25.78
CA LYS A 4 -27.66 19.89 -24.99
C LYS A 4 -26.85 20.95 -25.75
N ALA A 5 -26.94 20.97 -27.08
CA ALA A 5 -26.19 21.89 -27.92
C ALA A 5 -26.38 23.37 -27.59
N LEU A 6 -27.59 23.79 -27.17
CA LEU A 6 -27.90 25.15 -26.74
C LEU A 6 -27.27 25.56 -25.39
N GLN A 7 -26.82 24.56 -24.62
CA GLN A 7 -26.10 24.74 -23.33
C GLN A 7 -24.59 24.47 -23.49
N GLY A 8 -24.04 24.60 -24.71
CA GLY A 8 -22.64 24.32 -24.98
C GLY A 8 -22.24 22.85 -24.86
N GLY A 9 -23.20 21.94 -24.73
CA GLY A 9 -22.98 20.52 -24.53
C GLY A 9 -22.66 20.13 -23.09
N ASP A 10 -22.76 21.07 -22.14
CA ASP A 10 -22.53 20.82 -20.72
C ASP A 10 -23.59 19.90 -20.12
N TRP A 11 -23.14 18.80 -19.53
CA TRP A 11 -24.00 17.81 -18.87
C TRP A 11 -24.11 18.06 -17.35
N GLY A 12 -23.36 19.02 -16.82
CA GLY A 12 -23.25 19.28 -15.40
C GLY A 12 -22.55 18.14 -14.67
N TRP A 13 -22.67 18.14 -13.34
CA TRP A 13 -22.17 17.06 -12.52
C TRP A 13 -23.00 15.80 -12.66
N MET A 14 -22.36 14.69 -13.02
CA MET A 14 -23.00 13.40 -13.20
C MET A 14 -22.14 12.31 -12.55
N ARG A 15 -22.75 11.35 -11.88
CA ARG A 15 -22.05 10.17 -11.38
C ARG A 15 -21.72 9.24 -12.55
N LYS A 16 -20.60 8.54 -12.48
CA LYS A 16 -20.18 7.60 -13.52
C LYS A 16 -21.25 6.53 -13.80
N GLU A 17 -21.92 6.07 -12.74
CA GLU A 17 -22.97 5.06 -12.81
C GLU A 17 -24.26 5.56 -13.49
N GLU A 18 -24.45 6.88 -13.54
CA GLU A 18 -25.60 7.54 -14.19
C GLU A 18 -25.34 7.82 -15.67
N MET A 19 -24.09 7.67 -16.13
CA MET A 19 -23.72 7.88 -17.51
C MET A 19 -24.05 6.65 -18.36
N PRO A 20 -24.44 6.85 -19.65
CA PRO A 20 -24.47 5.74 -20.59
C PRO A 20 -23.11 5.01 -20.62
N THR A 21 -23.15 3.68 -20.65
CA THR A 21 -21.94 2.83 -20.53
C THR A 21 -20.83 3.21 -21.51
N ILE A 22 -21.22 3.59 -22.73
CA ILE A 22 -20.27 4.01 -23.77
C ILE A 22 -19.44 5.24 -23.37
N PHE A 23 -20.02 6.17 -22.59
CA PHE A 23 -19.30 7.34 -22.08
C PHE A 23 -18.56 7.00 -20.79
N ALA A 24 -19.19 6.24 -19.88
CA ALA A 24 -18.58 5.80 -18.62
C ALA A 24 -17.27 5.02 -18.85
N ASP A 25 -17.20 4.20 -19.91
CA ASP A 25 -16.00 3.44 -20.27
C ASP A 25 -14.87 4.32 -20.80
N GLN A 26 -15.21 5.38 -21.51
CA GLN A 26 -14.20 6.29 -22.10
C GLN A 26 -13.58 7.23 -21.06
N ILE A 27 -14.29 7.56 -19.99
CA ILE A 27 -13.81 8.48 -18.94
C ILE A 27 -13.03 7.77 -17.82
N LYS A 28 -12.85 6.44 -17.88
CA LYS A 28 -12.05 5.70 -16.90
C LYS A 28 -10.65 6.27 -16.84
N MET A 29 -10.19 6.62 -15.63
CA MET A 29 -8.86 7.16 -15.35
C MET A 29 -8.51 8.47 -16.07
N GLN A 30 -9.50 9.24 -16.51
CA GLN A 30 -9.28 10.55 -17.13
C GLN A 30 -9.35 11.65 -16.08
N ASN A 31 -8.48 12.66 -16.23
CA ASN A 31 -8.37 13.78 -15.32
C ASN A 31 -9.12 15.01 -15.85
N LYS A 32 -9.28 16.00 -14.97
CA LYS A 32 -9.74 17.34 -15.36
C LYS A 32 -8.99 17.87 -16.58
N GLY A 33 -9.72 18.40 -17.55
CA GLY A 33 -9.18 18.96 -18.79
C GLY A 33 -8.95 17.93 -19.91
N SER A 34 -9.10 16.62 -19.66
CA SER A 34 -8.94 15.59 -20.69
C SER A 34 -9.99 15.73 -21.79
N ILE A 35 -9.56 15.62 -23.05
CA ILE A 35 -10.40 15.55 -24.23
C ILE A 35 -10.32 14.13 -24.79
N ILE A 36 -11.49 13.49 -24.93
CA ILE A 36 -11.61 12.08 -25.27
C ILE A 36 -12.40 11.96 -26.57
N GLY A 37 -11.90 11.20 -27.52
CA GLY A 37 -12.57 10.96 -28.78
C GLY A 37 -11.76 11.41 -30.01
N PRO A 38 -12.34 11.36 -31.21
CA PRO A 38 -13.72 10.98 -31.47
C PRO A 38 -13.99 9.50 -31.29
N PHE A 39 -15.15 9.13 -30.67
CA PHE A 39 -15.62 7.75 -30.61
C PHE A 39 -17.07 7.65 -31.11
N ARG A 40 -17.47 6.46 -31.57
CA ARG A 40 -18.77 6.26 -32.22
C ARG A 40 -19.77 5.64 -31.25
N SER A 41 -21.02 6.16 -31.30
CA SER A 41 -22.19 5.52 -30.69
C SER A 41 -23.26 5.22 -31.73
N GLY A 42 -24.39 4.68 -31.32
CA GLY A 42 -25.53 4.45 -32.18
C GLY A 42 -26.14 5.73 -32.79
N VAL A 43 -25.88 6.90 -32.20
CA VAL A 43 -26.40 8.19 -32.62
C VAL A 43 -25.36 9.09 -33.31
N GLY A 44 -24.12 8.65 -33.44
CA GLY A 44 -23.07 9.39 -34.15
C GLY A 44 -21.72 9.39 -33.44
N PHE A 45 -20.88 10.36 -33.83
CA PHE A 45 -19.54 10.55 -33.24
C PHE A 45 -19.59 11.56 -32.11
N HIS A 46 -18.79 11.30 -31.06
CA HIS A 46 -18.72 12.12 -29.86
C HIS A 46 -17.28 12.52 -29.55
N ILE A 47 -17.16 13.71 -28.99
CA ILE A 47 -15.95 14.18 -28.30
C ILE A 47 -16.42 14.61 -26.91
N LEU A 48 -15.75 14.14 -25.87
CA LEU A 48 -15.99 14.51 -24.48
C LEU A 48 -14.85 15.35 -23.97
N LYS A 49 -15.16 16.37 -23.18
CA LYS A 49 -14.21 17.12 -22.37
C LYS A 49 -14.57 16.96 -20.91
N ILE A 50 -13.61 16.58 -20.08
CA ILE A 50 -13.76 16.51 -18.64
C ILE A 50 -13.49 17.90 -18.07
N GLU A 51 -14.55 18.62 -17.70
CA GLU A 51 -14.40 19.95 -17.13
C GLU A 51 -13.87 19.91 -15.70
N ASP A 52 -14.36 18.96 -14.89
CA ASP A 52 -13.83 18.73 -13.54
C ASP A 52 -14.20 17.32 -13.06
N VAL A 53 -13.48 16.83 -12.02
CA VAL A 53 -13.69 15.52 -11.39
C VAL A 53 -13.79 15.69 -9.89
N LYS A 54 -14.84 15.18 -9.28
CA LYS A 54 -15.05 15.18 -7.82
C LYS A 54 -15.00 13.76 -7.28
N GLY A 55 -14.42 13.60 -6.10
CA GLY A 55 -14.41 12.31 -5.40
C GLY A 55 -13.33 11.33 -5.84
N LEU A 56 -12.48 11.70 -6.78
CA LEU A 56 -11.23 10.99 -7.07
C LEU A 56 -10.12 11.67 -6.25
N GLU A 57 -10.03 11.34 -4.97
CA GLU A 57 -8.75 11.47 -4.30
C GLU A 57 -7.83 10.43 -4.93
N THR A 58 -6.95 10.84 -5.81
CA THR A 58 -5.87 10.00 -6.32
C THR A 58 -4.99 9.61 -5.15
N VAL A 59 -5.02 8.33 -4.83
CA VAL A 59 -4.12 7.76 -3.81
C VAL A 59 -2.85 7.31 -4.52
N ALA A 60 -1.91 8.23 -4.70
CA ALA A 60 -0.57 7.89 -5.15
C ALA A 60 0.24 7.33 -3.97
N VAL A 61 0.75 6.13 -4.13
CA VAL A 61 1.60 5.45 -3.13
C VAL A 61 2.99 5.28 -3.71
N THR A 62 4.00 5.64 -2.91
CA THR A 62 5.41 5.34 -3.27
C THR A 62 5.70 3.88 -2.93
N GLU A 63 6.12 3.12 -3.92
CA GLU A 63 6.70 1.79 -3.73
C GLU A 63 8.21 1.88 -3.87
N VAL A 64 8.92 1.14 -3.02
CA VAL A 64 10.37 1.04 -3.00
C VAL A 64 10.78 -0.38 -3.35
N ASN A 65 11.67 -0.51 -4.34
CA ASN A 65 12.38 -1.75 -4.60
C ASN A 65 13.68 -1.74 -3.82
N ALA A 66 13.85 -2.73 -2.94
CA ALA A 66 15.01 -2.83 -2.07
C ALA A 66 15.51 -4.27 -2.00
N ARG A 67 16.75 -4.45 -1.55
CA ARG A 67 17.31 -5.73 -1.14
C ARG A 67 18.02 -5.60 0.21
N HIS A 68 18.04 -6.68 0.98
CA HIS A 68 18.60 -6.65 2.31
C HIS A 68 19.42 -7.90 2.65
N ILE A 69 20.24 -7.79 3.70
CA ILE A 69 20.91 -8.91 4.36
C ILE A 69 20.51 -8.86 5.82
N LEU A 70 20.05 -10.00 6.35
CA LEU A 70 19.68 -10.18 7.75
C LEU A 70 20.68 -11.10 8.44
N ILE A 71 21.24 -10.65 9.58
CA ILE A 71 22.04 -11.45 10.49
C ILE A 71 21.34 -11.47 11.86
N LYS A 72 21.05 -12.67 12.35
CA LYS A 72 20.39 -12.85 13.65
C LYS A 72 21.43 -13.12 14.71
N PRO A 73 21.48 -12.33 15.80
CA PRO A 73 22.31 -12.66 16.96
C PRO A 73 21.92 -14.04 17.52
N THR A 74 22.92 -14.76 18.00
CA THR A 74 22.76 -16.07 18.61
C THR A 74 23.57 -16.15 19.91
N VAL A 75 23.55 -17.29 20.61
CA VAL A 75 24.40 -17.50 21.78
C VAL A 75 25.90 -17.37 21.45
N ILE A 76 26.29 -17.65 20.21
CA ILE A 76 27.68 -17.59 19.75
C ILE A 76 27.98 -16.25 19.08
N LEU A 77 27.03 -15.64 18.39
CA LEU A 77 27.18 -14.38 17.68
C LEU A 77 26.45 -13.27 18.44
N SER A 78 27.21 -12.42 19.14
CA SER A 78 26.63 -11.27 19.85
C SER A 78 26.05 -10.21 18.89
N ASP A 79 25.26 -9.27 19.42
CA ASP A 79 24.78 -8.09 18.66
C ASP A 79 25.94 -7.32 18.01
N ASP A 80 27.02 -7.08 18.76
CA ASP A 80 28.21 -6.41 18.24
C ASP A 80 28.91 -7.23 17.15
N GLY A 81 28.92 -8.56 17.29
CA GLY A 81 29.43 -9.47 16.29
C GLY A 81 28.64 -9.37 14.97
N ALA A 82 27.31 -9.42 15.04
CA ALA A 82 26.43 -9.28 13.87
C ALA A 82 26.61 -7.93 13.17
N LYS A 83 26.70 -6.86 13.96
CA LYS A 83 26.99 -5.52 13.44
C LYS A 83 28.34 -5.41 12.75
N LYS A 84 29.38 -6.01 13.34
CA LYS A 84 30.73 -6.04 12.74
C LYS A 84 30.75 -6.82 11.42
N GLU A 85 30.05 -7.95 11.36
CA GLU A 85 29.92 -8.76 10.14
C GLU A 85 29.26 -7.97 9.00
N LEU A 86 28.15 -7.27 9.28
CA LEU A 86 27.50 -6.42 8.30
C LEU A 86 28.38 -5.24 7.86
N ASN A 87 29.16 -4.64 8.76
CA ASN A 87 30.13 -3.60 8.39
C ASN A 87 31.23 -4.16 7.47
N ASP A 88 31.69 -5.39 7.70
CA ASP A 88 32.65 -6.04 6.77
C ASP A 88 31.99 -6.28 5.40
N PHE A 89 30.73 -6.67 5.34
CA PHE A 89 30.02 -6.80 4.07
C PHE A 89 29.95 -5.47 3.31
N ILE A 90 29.60 -4.38 3.99
CA ILE A 90 29.60 -3.04 3.39
C ILE A 90 30.98 -2.67 2.86
N ARG A 91 32.06 -2.94 3.64
CA ARG A 91 33.43 -2.69 3.22
C ARG A 91 33.77 -3.48 1.95
N ARG A 92 33.48 -4.77 1.93
CA ARG A 92 33.76 -5.67 0.78
C ARG A 92 33.00 -5.24 -0.48
N ILE A 93 31.75 -4.81 -0.32
CA ILE A 93 30.95 -4.29 -1.46
C ILE A 93 31.59 -3.02 -2.00
N LYS A 94 31.93 -2.07 -1.12
CA LYS A 94 32.55 -0.79 -1.51
C LYS A 94 33.94 -0.98 -2.15
N ALA A 95 34.69 -2.01 -1.74
CA ALA A 95 35.99 -2.37 -2.33
C ALA A 95 35.86 -3.17 -3.64
N GLY A 96 34.65 -3.58 -4.05
CA GLY A 96 34.45 -4.44 -5.21
C GLY A 96 34.89 -5.89 -5.02
N GLU A 97 35.15 -6.31 -3.78
CA GLU A 97 35.57 -7.67 -3.42
C GLU A 97 34.41 -8.68 -3.48
N ALA A 98 33.18 -8.18 -3.31
CA ALA A 98 31.95 -8.97 -3.40
C ALA A 98 30.78 -8.08 -3.84
N THR A 99 29.73 -8.69 -4.40
CA THR A 99 28.48 -7.99 -4.67
C THR A 99 27.49 -8.17 -3.51
N PHE A 100 26.55 -7.23 -3.38
CA PHE A 100 25.46 -7.35 -2.40
C PHE A 100 24.69 -8.67 -2.57
N ALA A 101 24.38 -9.03 -3.82
CA ALA A 101 23.69 -10.26 -4.18
C ALA A 101 24.43 -11.54 -3.69
N GLN A 102 25.73 -11.62 -3.92
CA GLN A 102 26.54 -12.75 -3.46
C GLN A 102 26.52 -12.89 -1.93
N LEU A 103 26.69 -11.77 -1.21
CA LEU A 103 26.66 -11.78 0.25
C LEU A 103 25.28 -12.09 0.80
N ALA A 104 24.22 -11.57 0.17
CA ALA A 104 22.85 -11.90 0.55
C ALA A 104 22.55 -13.39 0.40
N THR A 105 22.88 -13.99 -0.74
CA THR A 105 22.68 -15.41 -1.00
C THR A 105 23.48 -16.30 -0.05
N GLN A 106 24.71 -15.89 0.30
CA GLN A 106 25.61 -16.69 1.10
C GLN A 106 25.37 -16.57 2.61
N TYR A 107 25.01 -15.39 3.09
CA TYR A 107 25.02 -15.09 4.52
C TYR A 107 23.69 -14.63 5.09
N SER A 108 22.74 -14.14 4.25
CA SER A 108 21.48 -13.66 4.77
C SER A 108 20.67 -14.78 5.41
N GLN A 109 20.19 -14.52 6.62
CA GLN A 109 19.34 -15.44 7.39
C GLN A 109 17.85 -15.14 7.22
N ASP A 110 17.49 -14.39 6.16
CA ASP A 110 16.12 -14.24 5.71
C ASP A 110 15.79 -15.27 4.63
N PRO A 111 15.04 -16.34 4.95
CA PRO A 111 14.75 -17.40 3.98
C PRO A 111 13.86 -16.91 2.84
N GLY A 112 13.14 -15.82 3.01
CA GLY A 112 12.24 -15.27 2.00
C GLY A 112 12.97 -14.60 0.84
N SER A 113 14.13 -13.98 1.11
CA SER A 113 14.88 -13.19 0.13
C SER A 113 16.28 -13.68 -0.18
N ALA A 114 16.91 -14.45 0.71
CA ALA A 114 18.30 -14.90 0.55
C ALA A 114 18.56 -15.59 -0.81
N ALA A 115 17.70 -16.54 -1.19
CA ALA A 115 17.80 -17.27 -2.46
C ALA A 115 17.53 -16.38 -3.70
N GLN A 116 16.98 -15.17 -3.48
CA GLN A 116 16.68 -14.17 -4.49
C GLN A 116 17.61 -12.94 -4.38
N ASN A 117 18.88 -13.17 -4.02
CA ASN A 117 19.89 -12.11 -3.90
C ASN A 117 19.57 -11.04 -2.83
N GLY A 118 18.71 -11.37 -1.88
CA GLY A 118 18.21 -10.45 -0.87
C GLY A 118 17.06 -9.55 -1.34
N GLU A 119 16.56 -9.73 -2.55
CA GLU A 119 15.54 -8.86 -3.15
C GLU A 119 14.17 -9.01 -2.47
N LEU A 120 13.53 -7.86 -2.19
CA LEU A 120 12.19 -7.76 -1.60
C LEU A 120 11.14 -7.35 -2.64
N GLY A 121 11.57 -6.96 -3.85
CA GLY A 121 10.71 -6.40 -4.87
C GLY A 121 10.14 -5.03 -4.50
N TYR A 122 9.18 -4.55 -5.30
CA TYR A 122 8.48 -3.29 -5.03
C TYR A 122 7.44 -3.48 -3.93
N GLN A 123 7.64 -2.80 -2.80
CA GLN A 123 6.73 -2.81 -1.66
C GLN A 123 6.48 -1.38 -1.16
N THR A 124 5.31 -1.16 -0.59
CA THR A 124 5.05 0.08 0.15
C THR A 124 5.81 0.05 1.47
N PRO A 125 6.50 1.13 1.87
CA PRO A 125 7.25 1.18 3.12
C PRO A 125 6.43 0.83 4.37
N ASP A 126 5.12 1.06 4.34
CA ASP A 126 4.20 0.75 5.43
C ASP A 126 4.06 -0.75 5.76
N LEU A 127 4.54 -1.64 4.90
CA LEU A 127 4.56 -3.08 5.15
C LEU A 127 5.73 -3.52 6.05
N TYR A 128 6.71 -2.66 6.24
CA TYR A 128 7.90 -2.96 7.03
C TYR A 128 7.75 -2.50 8.49
N VAL A 129 8.53 -3.09 9.37
CA VAL A 129 8.70 -2.60 10.75
C VAL A 129 9.30 -1.18 10.73
N PRO A 130 9.03 -0.34 11.76
CA PRO A 130 9.36 1.09 11.72
C PRO A 130 10.82 1.40 11.38
N GLU A 131 11.77 0.62 11.94
CA GLU A 131 13.19 0.85 11.73
C GLU A 131 13.60 0.56 10.28
N PHE A 132 13.04 -0.50 9.68
CA PHE A 132 13.30 -0.85 8.27
C PHE A 132 12.61 0.16 7.32
N LYS A 133 11.36 0.51 7.63
CA LYS A 133 10.62 1.56 6.91
C LYS A 133 11.42 2.85 6.81
N HIS A 134 11.95 3.33 7.95
CA HIS A 134 12.75 4.55 7.99
C HIS A 134 13.94 4.49 7.02
N GLN A 135 14.64 3.37 6.96
CA GLN A 135 15.78 3.19 6.07
C GLN A 135 15.36 3.27 4.60
N VAL A 136 14.34 2.50 4.19
CA VAL A 136 13.90 2.48 2.78
C VAL A 136 13.28 3.80 2.33
N GLU A 137 12.75 4.62 3.24
CA GLU A 137 12.22 5.96 2.92
C GLU A 137 13.33 7.00 2.75
N THR A 138 14.37 6.96 3.58
CA THR A 138 15.39 8.02 3.67
C THR A 138 16.62 7.78 2.82
N LEU A 139 17.00 6.52 2.57
CA LEU A 139 18.20 6.20 1.79
C LEU A 139 18.06 6.63 0.33
N PRO A 140 19.10 7.24 -0.27
CA PRO A 140 19.15 7.46 -1.72
C PRO A 140 19.14 6.14 -2.51
N ILE A 141 18.62 6.18 -3.74
CA ILE A 141 18.70 5.06 -4.67
C ILE A 141 20.18 4.70 -4.94
N GLY A 142 20.50 3.42 -4.92
CA GLY A 142 21.86 2.88 -5.06
C GLY A 142 22.72 2.98 -3.82
N SER A 143 22.16 3.42 -2.68
CA SER A 143 22.89 3.52 -1.42
C SER A 143 22.60 2.35 -0.50
N ILE A 144 23.63 1.93 0.27
CA ILE A 144 23.53 0.89 1.30
C ILE A 144 23.47 1.59 2.67
N SER A 145 22.56 1.13 3.55
CA SER A 145 22.44 1.64 4.91
C SER A 145 23.66 1.26 5.78
N GLU A 146 23.86 2.01 6.87
CA GLU A 146 24.59 1.48 8.01
C GLU A 146 23.83 0.29 8.63
N PRO A 147 24.50 -0.61 9.37
CA PRO A 147 23.82 -1.69 10.07
C PRO A 147 22.81 -1.14 11.10
N PHE A 148 21.57 -1.60 11.02
CA PHE A 148 20.50 -1.23 11.94
C PHE A 148 19.78 -2.47 12.47
N LYS A 149 19.19 -2.34 13.65
CA LYS A 149 18.52 -3.43 14.35
C LYS A 149 17.01 -3.33 14.23
N THR A 150 16.36 -4.48 14.06
CA THR A 150 14.92 -4.64 14.16
C THR A 150 14.59 -5.79 15.12
N VAL A 151 13.31 -6.09 15.30
CA VAL A 151 12.87 -7.29 16.06
C VAL A 151 13.32 -8.60 15.43
N HIS A 152 13.71 -8.61 14.15
CA HIS A 152 14.15 -9.79 13.41
C HIS A 152 15.67 -10.04 13.50
N GLY A 153 16.44 -9.02 13.86
CA GLY A 153 17.91 -9.07 13.92
C GLY A 153 18.54 -7.79 13.37
N TRP A 154 19.79 -7.90 12.92
CA TRP A 154 20.55 -6.84 12.32
C TRP A 154 20.46 -6.88 10.80
N HIS A 155 20.30 -5.72 10.19
CA HIS A 155 20.10 -5.58 8.75
C HIS A 155 21.07 -4.56 8.15
N ILE A 156 21.40 -4.77 6.88
CA ILE A 156 21.74 -3.73 5.93
C ILE A 156 20.75 -3.79 4.77
N VAL A 157 20.37 -2.64 4.22
CA VAL A 157 19.45 -2.53 3.10
C VAL A 157 20.04 -1.65 2.02
N GLU A 158 19.79 -2.01 0.76
CA GLU A 158 20.10 -1.18 -0.41
C GLU A 158 18.80 -0.87 -1.13
N VAL A 159 18.58 0.40 -1.44
CA VAL A 159 17.44 0.85 -2.24
C VAL A 159 17.81 0.82 -3.71
N LEU A 160 17.11 0.00 -4.49
CA LEU A 160 17.38 -0.19 -5.91
C LEU A 160 16.61 0.81 -6.78
N ASP A 161 15.34 1.10 -6.42
CA ASP A 161 14.47 1.99 -7.19
C ASP A 161 13.29 2.47 -6.34
N ARG A 162 12.62 3.56 -6.81
CA ARG A 162 11.35 4.06 -6.27
C ARG A 162 10.40 4.40 -7.41
N ARG A 163 9.13 4.07 -7.23
CA ARG A 163 8.09 4.44 -8.19
C ARG A 163 6.82 4.94 -7.51
N GLN A 164 6.10 5.78 -8.22
CA GLN A 164 4.74 6.19 -7.83
C GLN A 164 3.74 5.26 -8.50
N VAL A 165 2.83 4.70 -7.71
CA VAL A 165 1.75 3.83 -8.20
C VAL A 165 0.42 4.42 -7.79
N ASP A 166 -0.50 4.54 -8.74
CA ASP A 166 -1.87 4.92 -8.46
C ASP A 166 -2.61 3.72 -7.83
N ARG A 167 -3.01 3.86 -6.59
CA ARG A 167 -3.76 2.87 -5.82
C ARG A 167 -5.20 3.31 -5.55
N THR A 168 -5.70 4.29 -6.28
CA THR A 168 -7.04 4.89 -6.09
C THR A 168 -8.13 3.82 -6.08
N ASP A 169 -8.16 2.93 -7.07
CA ASP A 169 -9.16 1.86 -7.15
C ASP A 169 -9.09 0.89 -5.97
N SER A 170 -7.89 0.52 -5.55
CA SER A 170 -7.66 -0.37 -4.40
C SER A 170 -8.05 0.31 -3.09
N ALA A 171 -7.73 1.58 -2.92
CA ALA A 171 -8.10 2.38 -1.76
C ALA A 171 -9.62 2.54 -1.65
N MET A 172 -10.30 2.81 -2.76
CA MET A 172 -11.76 2.88 -2.82
C MET A 172 -12.44 1.55 -2.47
N LYS A 173 -11.95 0.44 -3.02
CA LYS A 173 -12.45 -0.91 -2.70
C LYS A 173 -12.25 -1.24 -1.23
N ASN A 174 -11.07 -0.95 -0.67
CA ASN A 174 -10.78 -1.18 0.74
C ASN A 174 -11.66 -0.31 1.66
N LYS A 175 -11.89 0.95 1.29
CA LYS A 175 -12.80 1.83 2.02
C LYS A 175 -14.24 1.31 2.00
N ALA A 176 -14.73 0.93 0.84
CA ALA A 176 -16.07 0.35 0.69
C ALA A 176 -16.22 -0.96 1.47
N TYR A 177 -15.24 -1.87 1.35
CA TYR A 177 -15.20 -3.13 2.11
C TYR A 177 -15.25 -2.89 3.62
N ARG A 178 -14.44 -1.96 4.13
CA ARG A 178 -14.41 -1.63 5.57
C ARG A 178 -15.74 -1.07 6.07
N ILE A 179 -16.41 -0.21 5.28
CA ILE A 179 -17.73 0.32 5.62
C ILE A 179 -18.76 -0.82 5.69
N LEU A 180 -18.79 -1.69 4.68
CA LEU A 180 -19.70 -2.84 4.63
C LEU A 180 -19.43 -3.84 5.75
N PHE A 181 -18.15 -4.14 6.00
CA PHE A 181 -17.73 -5.05 7.08
C PHE A 181 -18.16 -4.51 8.44
N ASN A 182 -17.88 -3.23 8.74
CA ASN A 182 -18.25 -2.63 10.02
C ASN A 182 -19.77 -2.63 10.23
N ARG A 183 -20.54 -2.33 9.17
CA ARG A 183 -22.01 -2.37 9.24
C ARG A 183 -22.49 -3.78 9.56
N LYS A 184 -22.04 -4.77 8.79
CA LYS A 184 -22.45 -6.16 8.97
C LYS A 184 -21.98 -6.71 10.32
N PHE A 185 -20.77 -6.38 10.75
CA PHE A 185 -20.25 -6.76 12.07
C PHE A 185 -21.14 -6.23 13.20
N ASN A 186 -21.55 -4.95 13.13
CA ASN A 186 -22.40 -4.35 14.15
C ASN A 186 -23.81 -4.99 14.18
N GLU A 187 -24.37 -5.31 13.00
CA GLU A 187 -25.65 -6.02 12.88
C GLU A 187 -25.59 -7.42 13.50
N GLU A 188 -24.56 -8.20 13.16
CA GLU A 188 -24.36 -9.58 13.65
C GLU A 188 -24.00 -9.58 15.15
N ALA A 189 -23.14 -8.67 15.60
CA ALA A 189 -22.79 -8.53 17.01
C ALA A 189 -24.02 -8.13 17.86
N GLY A 190 -24.87 -7.26 17.34
CA GLY A 190 -26.13 -6.88 17.97
C GLY A 190 -27.09 -8.07 18.10
N ALA A 191 -27.26 -8.85 17.05
CA ALA A 191 -28.08 -10.05 17.05
C ALA A 191 -27.55 -11.11 18.03
N TRP A 192 -26.25 -11.35 18.02
CA TRP A 192 -25.58 -12.27 18.93
C TRP A 192 -25.72 -11.86 20.41
N MET A 193 -25.57 -10.56 20.71
CA MET A 193 -25.80 -10.02 22.06
C MET A 193 -27.24 -10.19 22.52
N GLN A 194 -28.22 -10.05 21.62
CA GLN A 194 -29.63 -10.30 21.94
C GLN A 194 -29.89 -11.78 22.22
N GLU A 195 -29.31 -12.66 21.42
CA GLU A 195 -29.42 -14.11 21.60
C GLU A 195 -28.79 -14.55 22.93
N LEU A 196 -27.60 -14.02 23.27
CA LEU A 196 -26.96 -14.29 24.55
C LEU A 196 -27.83 -13.82 25.73
N ARG A 197 -28.42 -12.62 25.64
CA ARG A 197 -29.31 -12.11 26.72
C ARG A 197 -30.57 -12.93 26.86
N ALA A 198 -31.12 -13.46 25.76
CA ALA A 198 -32.30 -14.32 25.78
C ALA A 198 -32.01 -15.71 26.37
N SER A 199 -30.78 -16.21 26.21
CA SER A 199 -30.36 -17.54 26.67
C SER A 199 -29.69 -17.54 28.06
N ALA A 200 -29.24 -16.39 28.54
CA ALA A 200 -28.55 -16.26 29.81
C ALA A 200 -29.44 -15.65 30.89
N PHE A 201 -29.27 -16.07 32.14
CA PHE A 201 -29.84 -15.38 33.28
C PHE A 201 -28.97 -14.13 33.59
N VAL A 202 -29.55 -12.96 33.41
CA VAL A 202 -28.87 -11.67 33.66
C VAL A 202 -29.46 -11.03 34.90
N GLU A 203 -28.66 -10.93 35.97
CA GLU A 203 -28.98 -10.18 37.16
C GLU A 203 -28.23 -8.85 37.13
N ILE A 204 -28.98 -7.75 37.19
CA ILE A 204 -28.38 -6.42 37.32
C ILE A 204 -28.28 -6.14 38.83
N VAL A 205 -27.07 -6.13 39.34
CA VAL A 205 -26.80 -5.72 40.73
C VAL A 205 -26.63 -4.21 40.72
N ASP A 206 -27.60 -3.46 41.23
CA ASP A 206 -27.44 -2.02 41.47
C ASP A 206 -26.57 -1.83 42.74
N ASP A 207 -25.33 -1.35 42.56
CA ASP A 207 -24.39 -0.98 43.62
C ASP A 207 -24.81 0.34 44.33
N ASN A 208 -26.09 0.49 44.65
CA ASN A 208 -26.61 1.71 45.26
C ASN A 208 -26.93 1.56 46.76
N ASP A 209 -26.29 0.62 47.46
CA ASP A 209 -26.37 0.54 48.94
C ASP A 209 -25.02 0.91 49.56
N GLY A 210 -24.71 2.22 49.55
CA GLY A 210 -23.55 2.78 50.21
C GLY A 210 -23.81 4.23 50.62
N ASN A 211 -24.59 4.38 51.66
CA ASN A 211 -24.66 5.61 52.46
C ASN A 211 -23.41 5.78 53.33
#